data_27e8a737da0b3238d3d91ddb4294c05e
#
_entry.id   27e8a737da0b3238d3d91ddb4294c05e
#
_cell.length_a   1.000
_cell.length_b   1.000
_cell.length_c   1.000
_cell.angle_alpha   90.00
_cell.angle_beta   90.00
_cell.angle_gamma   90.00
#
_symmetry.space_group_name_H-M   'P 1'
#
loop_
_entity.id
_entity.type
_entity.pdbx_description
1 polymer ?
#
loop_
_entity_poly.entity_id
_entity_poly.type
_entity_poly.pdbx_seq_one_letter_code
_entity_poly.pdbx_strand_id
1 'polypeptide(L)'
;RPDSLTEVAGTHFLIDYKTCNDASTDVFMRDSIKFMYDMQMAYYKHILDEILGVEHTVVFIAQEKTAPYCVNIMEPNEYYMRSGADMFREYLNLYKECSETGNWYGYMKDEVNSLGLPNWLQKQYESLGSEVE
;
A
#
# COMPACT_ATOMS: atom_id res chain seq x y z
N ARG A 1 11.84 -9.11 -1.59
CA ARG A 1 13.24 -8.79 -1.24
C ARG A 1 13.38 -7.26 -1.25
N PRO A 2 13.87 -6.63 -0.16
CA PRO A 2 14.17 -5.21 -0.15
C PRO A 2 15.30 -4.87 -1.13
N ASP A 3 15.35 -3.63 -1.57
CA ASP A 3 16.39 -3.19 -2.51
C ASP A 3 17.72 -3.00 -1.80
N SER A 4 17.71 -2.44 -0.58
CA SER A 4 18.93 -2.26 0.21
C SER A 4 18.68 -2.32 1.71
N LEU A 5 19.66 -2.89 2.42
CA LEU A 5 19.80 -2.81 3.85
C LEU A 5 21.13 -2.13 4.14
N THR A 6 21.13 -1.14 5.01
CA THR A 6 22.36 -0.42 5.38
C THR A 6 22.30 0.05 6.83
N GLU A 7 23.47 0.33 7.39
CA GLU A 7 23.60 0.92 8.71
C GLU A 7 24.35 2.25 8.60
N VAL A 8 23.80 3.28 9.20
CA VAL A 8 24.43 4.59 9.29
C VAL A 8 24.36 5.09 10.74
N ALA A 9 25.50 5.33 11.33
CA ALA A 9 25.62 5.83 12.70
C ALA A 9 24.83 5.02 13.75
N GLY A 10 24.81 3.68 13.61
CA GLY A 10 24.10 2.78 14.50
C GLY A 10 22.61 2.63 14.24
N THR A 11 22.06 3.27 13.22
CA THR A 11 20.68 3.10 12.77
C THR A 11 20.63 2.18 11.56
N HIS A 12 19.83 1.12 11.64
CA HIS A 12 19.61 0.19 10.54
C HIS A 12 18.47 0.68 9.64
N PHE A 13 18.73 0.76 8.35
CA PHE A 13 17.76 1.22 7.36
C PHE A 13 17.34 0.10 6.41
N LEU A 14 16.05 0.02 6.19
CA LEU A 14 15.41 -0.76 5.14
C LEU A 14 15.01 0.20 4.03
N ILE A 15 15.72 0.15 2.90
CA ILE A 15 15.53 1.09 1.79
C ILE A 15 14.84 0.38 0.64
N ASP A 16 13.83 1.03 0.10
CA ASP A 16 13.11 0.61 -1.08
C ASP A 16 13.14 1.75 -2.13
N TYR A 17 13.68 1.43 -3.31
CA TYR A 17 13.84 2.39 -4.40
C TYR A 17 12.70 2.26 -5.39
N LYS A 18 12.02 3.38 -5.65
CA LYS A 18 10.87 3.43 -6.56
C LYS A 18 11.11 4.44 -7.68
N THR A 19 10.85 4.04 -8.90
CA THR A 19 10.75 4.99 -10.01
C THR A 19 9.29 5.42 -10.17
N CYS A 20 9.04 6.72 -10.35
CA CYS A 20 7.71 7.31 -10.46
C CYS A 20 7.63 8.37 -11.55
N ASN A 21 6.45 8.88 -11.82
CA ASN A 21 6.27 10.01 -12.74
C ASN A 21 6.42 11.35 -12.02
N ASP A 22 6.08 11.39 -10.75
CA ASP A 22 6.15 12.58 -9.89
C ASP A 22 6.58 12.12 -8.50
N ALA A 23 7.74 12.59 -8.03
CA ALA A 23 8.32 12.23 -6.74
C ALA A 23 7.88 13.18 -5.60
N SER A 24 6.96 14.11 -5.85
CA SER A 24 6.40 14.94 -4.78
C SER A 24 5.71 14.07 -3.73
N THR A 25 5.80 14.46 -2.47
CA THR A 25 5.30 13.65 -1.34
C THR A 25 3.81 13.31 -1.50
N ASP A 26 2.99 14.28 -1.94
CA ASP A 26 1.54 14.09 -2.07
C ASP A 26 1.14 13.13 -3.19
N VAL A 27 1.86 13.15 -4.31
CA VAL A 27 1.59 12.25 -5.44
C VAL A 27 2.12 10.85 -5.11
N PHE A 28 3.35 10.76 -4.62
CA PHE A 28 3.94 9.48 -4.23
C PHE A 28 3.12 8.79 -3.14
N MET A 29 2.64 9.52 -2.13
CA MET A 29 1.78 8.98 -1.07
C MET A 29 0.52 8.32 -1.65
N ARG A 30 -0.18 8.97 -2.58
CA ARG A 30 -1.38 8.39 -3.22
C ARG A 30 -1.05 7.16 -4.03
N ASP A 31 0.02 7.20 -4.81
CA ASP A 31 0.47 6.07 -5.61
C ASP A 31 0.94 4.91 -4.72
N SER A 32 1.63 5.20 -3.62
CA SER A 32 2.14 4.18 -2.70
C SER A 32 1.02 3.38 -2.04
N ILE A 33 -0.08 4.04 -1.64
CA ILE A 33 -1.27 3.36 -1.12
C ILE A 33 -1.96 2.55 -2.22
N LYS A 34 -2.11 3.10 -3.42
CA LYS A 34 -2.69 2.40 -4.56
C LYS A 34 -1.94 1.11 -4.92
N PHE A 35 -0.62 1.12 -4.80
CA PHE A 35 0.25 -0.03 -5.10
C PHE A 35 0.60 -0.87 -3.86
N MET A 36 0.00 -0.58 -2.71
CA MET A 36 0.20 -1.31 -1.43
C MET A 36 1.67 -1.33 -0.98
N TYR A 37 2.39 -0.23 -1.17
CA TYR A 37 3.78 -0.12 -0.71
C TYR A 37 3.87 -0.09 0.83
N ASP A 38 2.84 0.41 1.51
CA ASP A 38 2.69 0.35 2.96
C ASP A 38 2.68 -1.11 3.46
N MET A 39 1.88 -1.97 2.84
CA MET A 39 1.84 -3.40 3.16
C MET A 39 3.19 -4.08 2.84
N GLN A 40 3.78 -3.78 1.69
CA GLN A 40 5.07 -4.34 1.29
C GLN A 40 6.16 -4.04 2.32
N MET A 41 6.26 -2.77 2.74
CA MET A 41 7.32 -2.34 3.67
C MET A 41 7.06 -2.81 5.09
N ALA A 42 5.81 -2.85 5.55
CA ALA A 42 5.46 -3.41 6.83
C ALA A 42 5.81 -4.91 6.91
N TYR A 43 5.53 -5.65 5.84
CA TYR A 43 5.90 -7.07 5.72
C TYR A 43 7.41 -7.28 5.72
N TYR A 44 8.16 -6.51 4.94
CA TYR A 44 9.62 -6.61 4.90
C TYR A 44 10.25 -6.25 6.25
N LYS A 45 9.82 -5.14 6.86
CA LYS A 45 10.32 -4.73 8.17
C LYS A 45 10.06 -5.81 9.21
N HIS A 46 8.83 -6.34 9.30
CA HIS A 46 8.50 -7.36 10.27
C HIS A 46 9.40 -8.59 10.16
N ILE A 47 9.59 -9.13 8.97
CA ILE A 47 10.41 -10.33 8.76
C ILE A 47 11.88 -10.04 9.05
N LEU A 48 12.40 -8.89 8.60
CA LEU A 48 13.81 -8.58 8.77
C LEU A 48 14.17 -8.26 10.22
N ASP A 49 13.31 -7.54 10.93
CA ASP A 49 13.51 -7.25 12.36
C ASP A 49 13.56 -8.55 13.18
N GLU A 50 12.67 -9.52 12.87
CA GLU A 50 12.65 -10.83 13.51
C GLU A 50 13.90 -11.67 13.19
N ILE A 51 14.31 -11.73 11.91
CA ILE A 51 15.46 -12.56 11.50
C ILE A 51 16.79 -11.99 11.97
N LEU A 52 16.95 -10.67 11.89
CA LEU A 52 18.22 -10.00 12.18
C LEU A 52 18.33 -9.56 13.64
N GLY A 53 17.22 -9.56 14.39
CA GLY A 53 17.18 -9.15 15.79
C GLY A 53 17.48 -7.65 16.00
N VAL A 54 17.28 -6.84 14.98
CA VAL A 54 17.48 -5.39 15.00
C VAL A 54 16.29 -4.67 14.37
N GLU A 55 15.97 -3.50 14.89
CA GLU A 55 14.87 -2.69 14.33
C GLU A 55 15.37 -1.85 13.14
N HIS A 56 14.62 -1.88 12.04
CA HIS A 56 14.92 -1.10 10.84
C HIS A 56 14.02 0.12 10.73
N THR A 57 14.60 1.24 10.37
CA THR A 57 13.90 2.43 9.88
C THR A 57 13.63 2.24 8.37
N VAL A 58 12.38 2.37 7.97
CA VAL A 58 11.98 2.24 6.56
C VAL A 58 12.19 3.57 5.84
N VAL A 59 12.77 3.52 4.64
CA VAL A 59 12.98 4.69 3.79
C VAL A 59 12.62 4.36 2.34
N PHE A 60 11.80 5.21 1.73
CA PHE A 60 11.62 5.21 0.28
C PHE A 60 12.56 6.22 -0.38
N ILE A 61 13.19 5.80 -1.47
CA ILE A 61 13.88 6.68 -2.41
C ILE A 61 13.07 6.67 -3.70
N ALA A 62 12.33 7.75 -3.96
CA ALA A 62 11.54 7.92 -5.16
C ALA A 62 12.28 8.77 -6.18
N GLN A 63 12.44 8.27 -7.41
CA GLN A 63 13.08 8.99 -8.51
C GLN A 63 12.14 9.13 -9.69
N GLU A 64 12.06 10.33 -10.24
CA GLU A 64 11.32 10.59 -11.46
C GLU A 64 11.99 9.96 -12.68
N LYS A 65 11.15 9.47 -13.60
CA LYS A 65 11.62 8.83 -14.87
C LYS A 65 11.97 9.83 -15.95
N THR A 66 11.56 11.09 -15.79
CA THR A 66 11.74 12.17 -16.77
C THR A 66 12.64 13.26 -16.23
N ALA A 67 13.32 13.98 -17.14
CA ALA A 67 14.17 15.10 -16.73
C ALA A 67 13.35 16.17 -15.97
N PRO A 68 13.89 16.73 -14.87
CA PRO A 68 15.27 16.66 -14.40
C PRO A 68 15.61 15.46 -13.50
N TYR A 69 14.80 14.40 -13.46
CA TYR A 69 15.02 13.19 -12.68
C TYR A 69 15.08 13.47 -11.16
N CYS A 70 14.16 14.26 -10.67
CA CYS A 70 14.09 14.62 -9.26
C CYS A 70 14.05 13.39 -8.37
N VAL A 71 14.74 13.48 -7.23
CA VAL A 71 14.76 12.43 -6.21
C VAL A 71 14.17 12.98 -4.93
N ASN A 72 13.29 12.20 -4.30
CA ASN A 72 12.75 12.49 -2.99
C ASN A 72 12.99 11.31 -2.06
N ILE A 73 13.41 11.60 -0.82
CA ILE A 73 13.65 10.62 0.21
C ILE A 73 12.59 10.79 1.28
N MET A 74 11.85 9.73 1.57
CA MET A 74 10.69 9.77 2.45
C MET A 74 10.74 8.66 3.49
N GLU A 75 10.51 9.02 4.73
CA GLU A 75 10.34 8.10 5.84
C GLU A 75 8.83 7.96 6.13
N PRO A 76 8.25 6.73 6.04
CA PRO A 76 6.87 6.50 6.40
C PRO A 76 6.63 6.78 7.89
N ASN A 77 5.54 7.47 8.21
CA ASN A 77 5.14 7.67 9.59
C ASN A 77 4.49 6.41 10.20
N GLU A 78 4.24 6.45 11.51
CA GLU A 78 3.65 5.33 12.26
C GLU A 78 2.30 4.88 11.68
N TYR A 79 1.44 5.81 11.27
CA TYR A 79 0.13 5.46 10.71
C TYR A 79 0.23 4.73 9.38
N TYR A 80 1.16 5.14 8.53
CA TYR A 80 1.43 4.48 7.27
C TYR A 80 1.91 3.03 7.48
N MET A 81 2.86 2.84 8.38
CA MET A 81 3.40 1.52 8.70
C MET A 81 2.36 0.62 9.38
N ARG A 82 1.52 1.19 10.25
CA ARG A 82 0.44 0.46 10.91
C ARG A 82 -0.64 0.01 9.93
N SER A 83 -1.07 0.88 9.02
CA SER A 83 -1.99 0.53 7.93
C SER A 83 -1.48 -0.69 7.14
N GLY A 84 -0.23 -0.64 6.71
CA GLY A 84 0.39 -1.76 6.01
C GLY A 84 0.48 -3.04 6.83
N ALA A 85 0.79 -2.93 8.13
CA ALA A 85 0.86 -4.07 9.02
C ALA A 85 -0.50 -4.74 9.26
N ASP A 86 -1.56 -3.96 9.39
CA ASP A 86 -2.92 -4.48 9.57
C ASP A 86 -3.39 -5.18 8.29
N MET A 87 -3.14 -4.60 7.13
CA MET A 87 -3.46 -5.19 5.83
C MET A 87 -2.69 -6.50 5.58
N PHE A 88 -1.42 -6.53 5.86
CA PHE A 88 -0.60 -7.74 5.71
C PHE A 88 -1.08 -8.88 6.59
N ARG A 89 -1.48 -8.60 7.85
CA ARG A 89 -2.05 -9.61 8.77
C ARG A 89 -3.38 -10.16 8.26
N GLU A 90 -4.24 -9.28 7.75
CA GLU A 90 -5.53 -9.68 7.17
C GLU A 90 -5.32 -10.65 6.00
N TYR A 91 -4.48 -10.29 5.04
CA TYR A 91 -4.21 -11.16 3.90
C TYR A 91 -3.47 -12.44 4.26
N LEU A 92 -2.59 -12.42 5.26
CA LEU A 92 -1.94 -13.63 5.75
C LEU A 92 -2.94 -14.59 6.40
N ASN A 93 -3.89 -14.07 7.18
CA ASN A 93 -4.97 -14.88 7.77
C ASN A 93 -5.89 -15.46 6.70
N LEU A 94 -6.27 -14.67 5.69
CA LEU A 94 -7.05 -15.14 4.56
C LEU A 94 -6.31 -16.23 3.77
N TYR A 95 -5.02 -16.04 3.49
CA TYR A 95 -4.20 -17.07 2.85
C TYR A 95 -4.15 -18.37 3.66
N LYS A 96 -3.98 -18.27 4.98
CA LYS A 96 -3.99 -19.41 5.88
C LYS A 96 -5.33 -20.15 5.82
N GLU A 97 -6.44 -19.44 5.95
CA GLU A 97 -7.79 -20.02 5.85
C GLU A 97 -8.01 -20.74 4.52
N CYS A 98 -7.71 -20.07 3.41
CA CYS A 98 -7.84 -20.69 2.08
C CYS A 98 -6.96 -21.93 1.92
N SER A 99 -5.74 -21.89 2.47
CA SER A 99 -4.80 -23.03 2.41
C SER A 99 -5.26 -24.21 3.25
N GLU A 100 -5.82 -23.97 4.43
CA GLU A 100 -6.31 -25.00 5.35
C GLU A 100 -7.63 -25.62 4.86
N THR A 101 -8.51 -24.83 4.28
CA THR A 101 -9.83 -25.28 3.80
C THR A 101 -9.82 -25.80 2.36
N GLY A 102 -8.80 -25.43 1.58
CA GLY A 102 -8.76 -25.67 0.13
C GLY A 102 -9.74 -24.80 -0.66
N ASN A 103 -10.44 -23.88 -0.01
CA ASN A 103 -11.44 -23.01 -0.62
C ASN A 103 -10.81 -21.66 -1.03
N TRP A 104 -10.53 -21.51 -2.30
CA TRP A 104 -10.00 -20.28 -2.92
C TRP A 104 -11.13 -19.58 -3.65
N TYR A 105 -11.86 -18.71 -2.95
CA TYR A 105 -12.99 -17.97 -3.53
C TYR A 105 -12.52 -16.66 -4.17
N GLY A 106 -13.12 -16.39 -5.35
CA GLY A 106 -12.99 -15.12 -6.05
C GLY A 106 -14.12 -14.16 -5.69
N TYR A 107 -14.70 -13.54 -6.70
CA TYR A 107 -15.96 -12.82 -6.54
C TYR A 107 -17.06 -13.82 -6.17
N MET A 108 -18.02 -13.41 -5.31
CA MET A 108 -19.05 -14.27 -4.71
C MET A 108 -19.63 -15.29 -5.71
N LYS A 109 -19.56 -16.55 -5.36
CA LYS A 109 -19.68 -17.66 -6.30
C LYS A 109 -21.10 -17.97 -6.75
N ASP A 110 -22.11 -17.57 -5.96
CA ASP A 110 -23.49 -18.02 -6.13
C ASP A 110 -24.52 -16.87 -6.11
N GLU A 111 -24.08 -15.63 -6.14
CA GLU A 111 -24.94 -14.46 -6.11
C GLU A 111 -24.68 -13.56 -7.34
N VAL A 112 -25.76 -13.03 -7.89
CA VAL A 112 -25.67 -11.99 -8.91
C VAL A 112 -25.35 -10.67 -8.22
N ASN A 113 -24.15 -10.15 -8.43
CA ASN A 113 -23.75 -8.86 -7.88
C ASN A 113 -24.56 -7.73 -8.55
N SER A 114 -25.14 -6.86 -7.74
CA SER A 114 -25.79 -5.65 -8.27
C SER A 114 -24.74 -4.64 -8.74
N LEU A 115 -24.87 -4.17 -9.96
CA LEU A 115 -24.05 -3.09 -10.51
C LEU A 115 -24.81 -1.77 -10.37
N GLY A 116 -24.34 -0.89 -9.51
CA GLY A 116 -24.90 0.45 -9.30
C GLY A 116 -24.00 1.56 -9.88
N LEU A 117 -24.52 2.77 -9.89
CA LEU A 117 -23.71 3.95 -10.21
C LEU A 117 -22.74 4.27 -9.05
N PRO A 118 -21.56 4.83 -9.34
CA PRO A 118 -20.70 5.40 -8.29
C PRO A 118 -21.47 6.45 -7.47
N ASN A 119 -21.21 6.50 -6.16
CA ASN A 119 -21.95 7.37 -5.23
C ASN A 119 -22.05 8.85 -5.66
N TRP A 120 -20.98 9.39 -6.28
CA TRP A 120 -20.99 10.77 -6.78
C TRP A 120 -21.96 10.97 -7.94
N LEU A 121 -22.09 9.98 -8.83
CA LEU A 121 -23.00 10.04 -9.98
C LEU A 121 -24.45 9.74 -9.56
N GLN A 122 -24.64 8.82 -8.60
CA GLN A 122 -25.96 8.55 -8.03
C GLN A 122 -26.55 9.80 -7.38
N LYS A 123 -25.77 10.52 -6.54
CA LYS A 123 -26.19 11.79 -5.94
C LYS A 123 -26.56 12.85 -6.97
N GLN A 124 -25.85 12.92 -8.09
CA GLN A 124 -26.17 13.83 -9.19
C GLN A 124 -27.52 13.46 -9.84
N TYR A 125 -27.80 12.19 -10.05
CA TYR A 125 -29.09 11.74 -10.57
C TYR A 125 -30.24 12.01 -9.60
N GLU A 126 -30.06 11.79 -8.32
CA GLU A 126 -31.04 12.06 -7.27
C GLU A 126 -31.37 13.56 -7.20
N SER A 127 -30.37 14.45 -7.35
CA SER A 127 -30.59 15.90 -7.37
C SER A 127 -31.32 16.37 -8.62
N LEU A 128 -31.10 15.75 -9.77
CA LEU A 128 -31.82 16.08 -11.02
C LEU A 128 -33.28 15.58 -11.02
N GLY A 129 -33.56 14.47 -10.32
CA GLY A 129 -34.92 13.93 -10.17
C GLY A 129 -35.83 14.73 -9.24
N SER A 130 -35.27 15.53 -8.33
CA SER A 130 -36.01 16.40 -7.40
C SER A 130 -36.42 17.75 -8.01
N GLU A 131 -35.99 18.09 -9.22
CA GLU A 131 -36.37 19.32 -9.95
C GLU A 131 -37.52 19.11 -10.96
N VAL A 132 -38.09 17.90 -11.05
CA VAL A 132 -39.10 17.54 -12.07
C VAL A 132 -40.48 17.22 -11.46
N GLU A 133 -40.74 17.55 -10.19
CA GLU A 133 -42.08 17.52 -9.59
C GLU A 133 -42.66 18.92 -9.38
#